data_4c6e940653f1d25db8c58485f81e0d70
#
_entry.id   4c6e940653f1d25db8c58485f81e0d70
#
_cell.length_a   1.000
_cell.length_b   1.000
_cell.length_c   1.000
_cell.angle_alpha   90.00
_cell.angle_beta   90.00
_cell.angle_gamma   90.00
#
_symmetry.space_group_name_H-M   'P 1'
#
loop_
_entity.id
_entity.type
_entity.pdbx_description
1 polymer ?
#
loop_
_entity_poly.entity_id
_entity_poly.type
_entity_poly.pdbx_seq_one_letter_code
_entity_poly.pdbx_strand_id
1 'polypeptide(L)'
;MKSSAVCGLLVPSILLLLTACNDKSPPSTSSTVSTVITEEAPITTDAWLGRWNGPEGTFIDISGGDGSYTINIADLDGPKQFKGKSNGSEIVFERNEATETIQASNGADTGMKWLAEKSECLKVRLGEGWCRD
;
A
#
# COMPACT_ATOMS: atom_id res chain seq x y z
N MET A 1 42.16 20.91 11.43
CA MET A 1 43.51 20.53 11.03
C MET A 1 43.39 19.54 9.89
N LYS A 2 43.98 19.98 8.76
CA LYS A 2 44.46 19.24 7.58
C LYS A 2 43.43 18.48 6.77
N SER A 3 42.94 18.97 5.62
CA SER A 3 43.66 19.26 4.35
C SER A 3 44.28 18.04 3.68
N SER A 4 43.82 17.78 2.47
CA SER A 4 44.51 17.55 1.20
C SER A 4 43.53 16.83 0.27
N ALA A 5 43.02 17.33 -0.80
CA ALA A 5 43.57 17.88 -2.04
C ALA A 5 44.53 16.92 -2.77
N VAL A 6 44.24 16.72 -4.01
CA VAL A 6 45.11 16.62 -5.21
C VAL A 6 44.43 15.67 -6.20
N CYS A 7 43.91 16.14 -7.31
CA CYS A 7 44.53 16.61 -8.54
C CYS A 7 44.85 15.48 -9.52
N GLY A 8 44.43 15.69 -10.73
CA GLY A 8 45.18 15.39 -11.92
C GLY A 8 44.40 14.57 -12.95
N LEU A 9 43.95 15.25 -13.99
CA LEU A 9 44.52 15.31 -15.34
C LEU A 9 44.53 13.95 -16.06
N LEU A 10 44.10 13.81 -17.24
CA LEU A 10 44.25 14.46 -18.54
C LEU A 10 43.44 13.72 -19.61
N VAL A 11 42.95 14.48 -20.54
CA VAL A 11 42.41 14.13 -21.86
C VAL A 11 43.52 13.50 -22.75
N PRO A 12 43.23 12.65 -23.77
CA PRO A 12 42.94 13.22 -25.08
C PRO A 12 41.88 12.47 -25.93
N SER A 13 41.08 13.18 -26.60
CA SER A 13 40.87 13.34 -28.07
C SER A 13 41.52 12.32 -29.00
N ILE A 14 40.71 11.68 -29.81
CA ILE A 14 40.93 11.24 -31.21
C ILE A 14 39.50 10.96 -31.75
N LEU A 15 38.89 11.76 -32.55
CA LEU A 15 39.02 12.13 -33.95
C LEU A 15 38.69 11.01 -34.95
N LEU A 16 37.59 11.30 -35.68
CA LEU A 16 37.17 10.89 -37.02
C LEU A 16 36.98 9.42 -37.36
N LEU A 17 35.84 9.12 -37.91
CA LEU A 17 35.63 8.98 -39.36
C LEU A 17 34.15 8.91 -39.71
N LEU A 18 33.79 9.83 -40.59
CA LEU A 18 32.56 9.83 -41.39
C LEU A 18 32.58 8.65 -42.36
N THR A 19 31.48 7.94 -42.46
CA THR A 19 31.02 7.39 -43.74
C THR A 19 29.53 7.54 -43.87
N ALA A 20 29.23 8.26 -44.92
CA ALA A 20 27.90 8.58 -45.37
C ALA A 20 27.26 7.44 -46.16
N CYS A 21 25.92 7.56 -46.28
CA CYS A 21 25.07 7.05 -47.35
C CYS A 21 24.65 5.58 -47.27
N ASN A 22 23.38 5.33 -46.99
CA ASN A 22 22.51 5.03 -48.12
C ASN A 22 21.04 5.24 -47.76
N ASP A 23 20.40 6.05 -48.58
CA ASP A 23 19.00 6.20 -48.75
C ASP A 23 18.34 4.84 -49.04
N LYS A 24 17.39 4.44 -48.22
CA LYS A 24 16.23 3.69 -48.70
C LYS A 24 15.16 3.67 -47.62
N SER A 25 14.18 4.54 -47.77
CA SER A 25 12.91 4.44 -47.06
C SER A 25 12.25 3.12 -47.37
N PRO A 26 11.82 2.39 -46.36
CA PRO A 26 10.68 1.49 -46.47
C PRO A 26 9.49 2.02 -45.68
N PRO A 27 8.30 1.52 -45.96
CA PRO A 27 7.04 2.18 -45.69
C PRO A 27 6.69 2.22 -44.23
N SER A 28 5.94 3.27 -43.90
CA SER A 28 5.24 3.44 -42.63
C SER A 28 4.54 2.17 -42.18
N THR A 29 5.14 1.49 -41.23
CA THR A 29 4.39 0.55 -40.38
C THR A 29 3.98 1.35 -39.17
N SER A 30 2.70 1.65 -39.10
CA SER A 30 2.05 2.17 -37.90
C SER A 30 2.39 1.23 -36.74
N SER A 31 3.39 1.59 -35.96
CA SER A 31 3.56 1.03 -34.63
C SER A 31 2.42 1.56 -33.79
N THR A 32 1.36 0.78 -33.70
CA THR A 32 0.36 0.91 -32.66
C THR A 32 1.12 0.79 -31.36
N VAL A 33 1.38 1.92 -30.73
CA VAL A 33 1.80 1.96 -29.34
C VAL A 33 0.61 1.41 -28.57
N SER A 34 0.62 0.12 -28.31
CA SER A 34 -0.24 -0.46 -27.29
C SER A 34 0.23 0.18 -25.98
N THR A 35 -0.47 1.22 -25.57
CA THR A 35 -0.46 1.69 -24.21
C THR A 35 -0.94 0.50 -23.38
N VAL A 36 -0.03 -0.23 -22.80
CA VAL A 36 -0.35 -1.20 -21.75
C VAL A 36 -0.82 -0.32 -20.61
N ILE A 37 -2.14 -0.12 -20.55
CA ILE A 37 -2.79 0.33 -19.32
C ILE A 37 -2.58 -0.87 -18.39
N THR A 38 -1.57 -0.78 -17.55
CA THR A 38 -1.48 -1.65 -16.38
C THR A 38 -2.70 -1.27 -15.54
N GLU A 39 -3.77 -2.01 -15.70
CA GLU A 39 -4.92 -1.96 -14.82
C GLU A 39 -4.38 -2.42 -13.46
N GLU A 40 -4.05 -1.46 -12.61
CA GLU A 40 -3.66 -1.71 -11.24
C GLU A 40 -4.83 -2.48 -10.59
N ALA A 41 -4.54 -3.68 -10.13
CA ALA A 41 -5.56 -4.53 -9.50
C ALA A 41 -6.28 -3.74 -8.41
N PRO A 42 -7.61 -3.79 -8.33
CA PRO A 42 -8.37 -3.02 -7.36
C PRO A 42 -7.85 -3.28 -5.95
N ILE A 43 -7.61 -2.22 -5.20
CA ILE A 43 -7.13 -2.31 -3.82
C ILE A 43 -8.23 -2.93 -2.97
N THR A 44 -8.08 -4.21 -2.64
CA THR A 44 -9.12 -5.00 -1.97
C THR A 44 -9.49 -4.43 -0.60
N THR A 45 -8.57 -3.73 0.05
CA THR A 45 -8.78 -3.11 1.36
C THR A 45 -9.70 -1.89 1.33
N ASP A 46 -9.98 -1.30 0.15
CA ASP A 46 -10.98 -0.24 0.01
C ASP A 46 -12.42 -0.75 0.28
N ALA A 47 -12.66 -2.04 0.16
CA ALA A 47 -13.93 -2.66 0.55
C ALA A 47 -14.17 -2.58 2.08
N TRP A 48 -13.14 -2.29 2.87
CA TRP A 48 -13.24 -2.21 4.33
C TRP A 48 -13.60 -0.81 4.84
N LEU A 49 -13.80 0.15 3.97
CA LEU A 49 -14.21 1.50 4.36
C LEU A 49 -15.53 1.48 5.14
N GLY A 50 -15.61 2.36 6.14
CA GLY A 50 -16.74 2.51 7.04
C GLY A 50 -16.55 1.80 8.38
N ARG A 51 -17.64 1.66 9.11
CA ARG A 51 -17.67 1.18 10.50
C ARG A 51 -17.87 -0.34 10.58
N TRP A 52 -17.09 -0.94 11.46
CA TRP A 52 -17.17 -2.33 11.88
C TRP A 52 -17.33 -2.37 13.39
N ASN A 53 -18.26 -3.16 13.89
CA ASN A 53 -18.64 -3.14 15.29
C ASN A 53 -18.06 -4.34 16.05
N GLY A 54 -17.57 -4.06 17.22
CA GLY A 54 -17.11 -5.05 18.19
C GLY A 54 -18.05 -5.18 19.39
N PRO A 55 -17.73 -6.04 20.34
CA PRO A 55 -18.48 -6.15 21.58
C PRO A 55 -18.35 -4.90 22.45
N GLU A 56 -19.31 -4.72 23.34
CA GLU A 56 -19.33 -3.65 24.36
C GLU A 56 -19.23 -2.22 23.81
N GLY A 57 -19.67 -2.03 22.55
CA GLY A 57 -19.65 -0.71 21.91
C GLY A 57 -18.29 -0.33 21.31
N THR A 58 -17.33 -1.24 21.28
CA THR A 58 -16.09 -1.04 20.56
C THR A 58 -16.32 -1.02 19.06
N PHE A 59 -15.49 -0.33 18.32
CA PHE A 59 -15.59 -0.29 16.86
C PHE A 59 -14.25 0.07 16.20
N ILE A 60 -14.15 -0.24 14.94
CA ILE A 60 -13.17 0.34 14.03
C ILE A 60 -13.92 1.06 12.92
N ASP A 61 -13.48 2.27 12.59
CA ASP A 61 -14.00 3.08 11.48
C ASP A 61 -12.85 3.43 10.55
N ILE A 62 -12.93 2.98 9.29
CA ILE A 62 -11.90 3.15 8.28
C ILE A 62 -12.40 4.12 7.24
N SER A 63 -11.66 5.18 7.00
CA SER A 63 -11.94 6.21 6.00
C SER A 63 -10.72 6.50 5.14
N GLY A 64 -10.94 7.12 3.97
CA GLY A 64 -9.92 7.34 2.96
C GLY A 64 -10.18 6.51 1.71
N GLY A 65 -9.16 5.89 1.16
CA GLY A 65 -9.22 5.08 -0.06
C GLY A 65 -7.91 5.10 -0.81
N ASP A 66 -7.87 4.44 -1.95
CA ASP A 66 -6.67 4.33 -2.78
C ASP A 66 -5.45 3.83 -1.99
N GLY A 67 -5.69 2.88 -1.08
CA GLY A 67 -4.66 2.28 -0.25
C GLY A 67 -4.11 3.17 0.87
N SER A 68 -4.71 4.33 1.12
CA SER A 68 -4.32 5.25 2.21
C SER A 68 -5.50 5.53 3.12
N TYR A 69 -5.37 5.20 4.40
CA TYR A 69 -6.50 5.19 5.33
C TYR A 69 -6.24 6.02 6.57
N THR A 70 -7.34 6.54 7.10
CA THR A 70 -7.44 7.01 8.47
C THR A 70 -8.28 5.98 9.22
N ILE A 71 -7.71 5.41 10.28
CA ILE A 71 -8.28 4.36 11.09
C ILE A 71 -8.64 4.94 12.45
N ASN A 72 -9.88 4.81 12.84
CA ASN A 72 -10.35 5.23 14.15
C ASN A 72 -10.79 3.99 14.93
N ILE A 73 -10.02 3.60 15.93
CA ILE A 73 -10.29 2.45 16.80
C ILE A 73 -10.82 2.98 18.11
N ALA A 74 -12.04 2.60 18.47
CA ALA A 74 -12.63 2.86 19.77
C ALA A 74 -12.61 1.58 20.60
N ASP A 75 -11.78 1.60 21.61
CA ASP A 75 -11.76 0.63 22.70
C ASP A 75 -12.51 1.19 23.94
N LEU A 76 -12.43 0.51 25.07
CA LEU A 76 -13.07 0.95 26.32
C LEU A 76 -12.48 2.25 26.88
N ASP A 77 -11.27 2.62 26.47
CA ASP A 77 -10.60 3.85 26.84
C ASP A 77 -10.98 5.04 25.93
N GLY A 78 -11.75 4.76 24.88
CA GLY A 78 -12.23 5.74 23.91
C GLY A 78 -11.53 5.67 22.55
N PRO A 79 -11.93 6.52 21.60
CA PRO A 79 -11.45 6.48 20.24
C PRO A 79 -10.01 6.99 20.10
N LYS A 80 -9.20 6.29 19.32
CA LYS A 80 -7.84 6.65 18.95
C LYS A 80 -7.69 6.58 17.43
N GLN A 81 -7.01 7.55 16.85
CA GLN A 81 -6.85 7.66 15.40
C GLN A 81 -5.43 7.30 14.95
N PHE A 82 -5.35 6.53 13.88
CA PHE A 82 -4.11 6.07 13.27
C PHE A 82 -4.13 6.32 11.76
N LYS A 83 -2.94 6.31 11.15
CA LYS A 83 -2.78 6.29 9.70
C LYS A 83 -2.38 4.90 9.26
N GLY A 84 -3.05 4.40 8.22
CA GLY A 84 -2.79 3.08 7.66
C GLY A 84 -2.53 3.14 6.16
N LYS A 85 -1.85 2.12 5.67
CA LYS A 85 -1.60 1.91 4.25
C LYS A 85 -1.89 0.46 3.87
N SER A 86 -2.48 0.29 2.68
CA SER A 86 -2.60 -1.05 2.10
C SER A 86 -1.24 -1.61 1.72
N ASN A 87 -1.06 -2.90 1.98
CA ASN A 87 0.03 -3.69 1.39
C ASN A 87 -0.49 -4.73 0.37
N GLY A 88 -1.71 -4.51 -0.15
CA GLY A 88 -2.44 -5.39 -1.04
C GLY A 88 -3.65 -6.04 -0.37
N SER A 89 -3.45 -6.97 0.53
CA SER A 89 -4.52 -7.72 1.21
C SER A 89 -4.77 -7.30 2.66
N GLU A 90 -3.98 -6.39 3.20
CA GLU A 90 -4.00 -5.96 4.59
C GLU A 90 -3.81 -4.46 4.68
N ILE A 91 -4.24 -3.85 5.79
CA ILE A 91 -3.89 -2.48 6.12
C ILE A 91 -2.85 -2.48 7.24
N VAL A 92 -1.70 -1.91 6.95
CA VAL A 92 -0.60 -1.76 7.92
C VAL A 92 -0.69 -0.41 8.59
N PHE A 93 -0.56 -0.35 9.90
CA PHE A 93 -0.55 0.88 10.68
C PHE A 93 0.39 0.77 11.89
N GLU A 94 0.71 1.91 12.49
CA GLU A 94 1.54 1.94 13.69
C GLU A 94 0.71 2.32 14.92
N ARG A 95 0.89 1.55 15.99
CA ARG A 95 0.27 1.79 17.30
C ARG A 95 1.26 1.47 18.41
N ASN A 96 1.51 2.43 19.31
CA ASN A 96 2.44 2.26 20.43
C ASN A 96 3.85 1.81 20.00
N GLU A 97 4.38 2.44 18.95
CA GLU A 97 5.71 2.14 18.37
C GLU A 97 5.85 0.74 17.78
N ALA A 98 4.73 0.04 17.60
CA ALA A 98 4.66 -1.27 16.97
C ALA A 98 3.90 -1.20 15.66
N THR A 99 4.40 -1.90 14.65
CA THR A 99 3.68 -2.11 13.39
C THR A 99 2.64 -3.19 13.58
N GLU A 100 1.39 -2.88 13.27
CA GLU A 100 0.25 -3.80 13.33
C GLU A 100 -0.46 -3.86 11.98
N THR A 101 -1.24 -4.91 11.77
CA THR A 101 -2.00 -5.15 10.55
C THR A 101 -3.45 -5.43 10.82
N ILE A 102 -4.33 -4.83 10.01
CA ILE A 102 -5.74 -5.20 9.94
C ILE A 102 -5.89 -6.22 8.82
N GLN A 103 -6.51 -7.34 9.12
CA GLN A 103 -6.73 -8.45 8.21
C GLN A 103 -8.20 -8.82 8.12
N ALA A 104 -8.65 -9.30 6.95
CA ALA A 104 -9.95 -9.93 6.81
C ALA A 104 -10.02 -11.21 7.68
N SER A 105 -11.15 -11.43 8.29
CA SER A 105 -11.36 -12.55 9.20
C SER A 105 -12.82 -12.98 9.20
N ASN A 106 -13.11 -14.08 9.85
CA ASN A 106 -14.43 -14.43 10.35
C ASN A 106 -14.47 -14.24 11.86
N GLY A 107 -15.66 -14.28 12.44
CA GLY A 107 -15.82 -14.03 13.86
C GLY A 107 -15.12 -15.03 14.77
N ALA A 108 -15.11 -16.31 14.39
CA ALA A 108 -14.42 -17.36 15.15
C ALA A 108 -12.91 -17.10 15.24
N ASP A 109 -12.30 -16.69 14.14
CA ASP A 109 -10.87 -16.42 14.05
C ASP A 109 -10.45 -15.12 14.76
N THR A 110 -11.40 -14.25 15.13
CA THR A 110 -11.10 -13.10 16.00
C THR A 110 -10.75 -13.53 17.42
N GLY A 111 -11.13 -14.74 17.81
CA GLY A 111 -11.02 -15.22 19.19
C GLY A 111 -12.02 -14.58 20.16
N MET A 112 -12.94 -13.79 19.64
CA MET A 112 -13.95 -13.08 20.45
C MET A 112 -15.28 -13.83 20.43
N LYS A 113 -15.66 -14.37 21.56
CA LYS A 113 -16.84 -15.22 21.68
C LYS A 113 -18.13 -14.59 21.14
N TRP A 114 -18.29 -13.27 21.31
CA TRP A 114 -19.47 -12.54 20.87
C TRP A 114 -19.56 -12.33 19.36
N LEU A 115 -18.45 -12.52 18.67
CA LEU A 115 -18.35 -12.38 17.21
C LEU A 115 -18.33 -13.75 16.51
N ALA A 116 -18.27 -14.86 17.24
CA ALA A 116 -17.95 -16.18 16.71
C ALA A 116 -18.83 -16.65 15.54
N GLU A 117 -20.07 -16.20 15.49
CA GLU A 117 -21.04 -16.57 14.44
C GLU A 117 -21.04 -15.59 13.25
N LYS A 118 -20.28 -14.50 13.33
CA LYS A 118 -20.18 -13.51 12.26
C LYS A 118 -19.20 -13.99 11.18
N SER A 119 -19.51 -13.70 9.93
CA SER A 119 -18.71 -14.14 8.79
C SER A 119 -17.82 -13.04 8.21
N GLU A 120 -18.24 -11.80 8.31
CA GLU A 120 -17.54 -10.65 7.74
C GLU A 120 -16.90 -9.82 8.85
N CYS A 121 -15.62 -10.06 9.10
CA CYS A 121 -14.90 -9.44 10.18
C CYS A 121 -13.54 -8.93 9.76
N LEU A 122 -13.03 -7.98 10.54
CA LEU A 122 -11.64 -7.54 10.53
C LEU A 122 -11.01 -7.86 11.89
N LYS A 123 -9.75 -8.22 11.89
CA LYS A 123 -8.97 -8.42 13.12
C LYS A 123 -7.60 -7.77 13.02
N VAL A 124 -7.06 -7.37 14.15
CA VAL A 124 -5.65 -7.00 14.30
C VAL A 124 -4.87 -8.16 14.92
N ARG A 125 -5.44 -8.74 15.95
CA ARG A 125 -4.87 -9.91 16.65
C ARG A 125 -5.98 -10.70 17.34
N LEU A 126 -5.61 -11.81 17.90
CA LEU A 126 -6.55 -12.62 18.68
C LEU A 126 -7.10 -11.80 19.86
N GLY A 127 -8.41 -11.75 19.99
CA GLY A 127 -9.10 -10.94 21.00
C GLY A 127 -9.30 -9.48 20.61
N GLU A 128 -8.95 -9.09 19.41
CA GLU A 128 -9.18 -7.74 18.89
C GLU A 128 -9.71 -7.80 17.46
N GLY A 129 -11.01 -7.67 17.31
CA GLY A 129 -11.69 -7.76 16.04
C GLY A 129 -13.07 -7.10 16.06
N TRP A 130 -13.56 -6.83 14.87
CA TRP A 130 -14.85 -6.15 14.63
C TRP A 130 -15.51 -6.75 13.39
N CYS A 131 -16.83 -6.78 13.36
CA CYS A 131 -17.58 -7.37 12.28
C CYS A 131 -18.65 -6.41 11.74
N ARG A 132 -19.05 -6.66 10.50
CA ARG A 132 -20.31 -6.16 9.94
C ARG A 132 -21.38 -7.21 10.11
N ASP A 133 -22.61 -6.74 10.17
CA ASP A 133 -23.81 -7.60 10.19
C ASP A 133 -24.21 -8.03 8.79
#